data_9c36ef099597da4d299561aab2ebd8b6
#
_entry.id   9c36ef099597da4d299561aab2ebd8b6
#
_cell.length_a   1.000
_cell.length_b   1.000
_cell.length_c   1.000
_cell.angle_alpha   90.00
_cell.angle_beta   90.00
_cell.angle_gamma   90.00
#
_symmetry.space_group_name_H-M   'P 1'
#
loop_
_entity.id
_entity.type
_entity.pdbx_description
1 polymer ?
#
loop_
_entity_poly.entity_id
_entity_poly.type
_entity_poly.pdbx_seq_one_letter_code
_entity_poly.pdbx_strand_id
1 'polypeptide(L)'
;MTREPSIAAPAIATERIPEAGSAGPVAQRTPVPSLERLGVLYARFALGAAFLSAVASRFGVWTGNLGLGRFDNFVRYTAEVNAFMPASAIPFLAWAATAAELLLGAALVLGLWPRRVALGSALLLAMFGTAMAISQGLKSPLDYSVFSASAGALLLASASRAAGKPPSNAPRG
;
A
#
# COMPACT_ATOMS: atom_id res chain seq x y z
N MET A 1 -12.31 -12.59 -94.05
CA MET A 1 -13.43 -12.41 -93.15
C MET A 1 -13.32 -13.50 -92.12
N THR A 2 -12.61 -13.28 -91.00
CA THR A 2 -12.38 -14.20 -89.92
C THR A 2 -13.01 -13.61 -88.69
N ARG A 3 -14.05 -14.29 -88.14
CA ARG A 3 -14.76 -13.93 -86.92
C ARG A 3 -13.96 -14.38 -85.74
N GLU A 4 -13.60 -13.49 -84.84
CA GLU A 4 -13.08 -13.81 -83.53
C GLU A 4 -14.20 -14.33 -82.62
N PRO A 5 -13.94 -15.34 -81.80
CA PRO A 5 -14.89 -15.78 -80.80
C PRO A 5 -14.78 -14.91 -79.53
N SER A 6 -15.92 -14.32 -79.18
CA SER A 6 -16.11 -13.60 -77.91
C SER A 6 -16.01 -14.52 -76.70
N ILE A 7 -15.00 -14.34 -75.85
CA ILE A 7 -14.84 -15.05 -74.59
C ILE A 7 -15.68 -14.34 -73.53
N ALA A 8 -16.76 -14.98 -73.11
CA ALA A 8 -17.57 -14.48 -71.98
C ALA A 8 -16.81 -14.73 -70.66
N ALA A 9 -16.61 -13.69 -69.86
CA ALA A 9 -16.02 -13.75 -68.55
C ALA A 9 -16.97 -14.48 -67.57
N PRO A 10 -16.43 -15.35 -66.68
CA PRO A 10 -17.27 -15.99 -65.67
C PRO A 10 -17.73 -15.00 -64.59
N ALA A 11 -19.02 -15.05 -64.26
CA ALA A 11 -19.64 -14.30 -63.19
C ALA A 11 -19.04 -14.75 -61.84
N ILE A 12 -18.39 -13.84 -61.17
CA ILE A 12 -17.91 -14.06 -59.76
C ILE A 12 -19.13 -14.08 -58.87
N ALA A 13 -19.49 -15.26 -58.38
CA ALA A 13 -20.47 -15.42 -57.36
C ALA A 13 -19.98 -14.75 -56.07
N THR A 14 -20.64 -13.65 -55.70
CA THR A 14 -20.41 -12.94 -54.41
C THR A 14 -20.89 -13.87 -53.29
N GLU A 15 -19.98 -14.62 -52.73
CA GLU A 15 -20.22 -15.44 -51.53
C GLU A 15 -20.57 -14.47 -50.38
N ARG A 16 -21.81 -14.54 -49.91
CA ARG A 16 -22.26 -13.80 -48.73
C ARG A 16 -21.54 -14.35 -47.54
N ILE A 17 -20.65 -13.57 -46.94
CA ILE A 17 -20.06 -13.81 -45.64
C ILE A 17 -21.23 -13.90 -44.64
N PRO A 18 -21.42 -15.00 -43.90
CA PRO A 18 -22.44 -15.09 -42.87
C PRO A 18 -22.16 -14.04 -41.80
N GLU A 19 -23.16 -13.18 -41.58
CA GLU A 19 -23.11 -12.24 -40.46
C GLU A 19 -22.81 -12.98 -39.18
N ALA A 20 -21.72 -12.59 -38.50
CA ALA A 20 -21.29 -13.16 -37.24
C ALA A 20 -22.47 -13.09 -36.26
N GLY A 21 -22.98 -14.27 -35.88
CA GLY A 21 -24.09 -14.42 -34.97
C GLY A 21 -23.92 -13.57 -33.74
N SER A 22 -25.04 -13.00 -33.30
CA SER A 22 -25.23 -12.24 -32.07
C SER A 22 -24.40 -12.85 -30.95
N ALA A 23 -23.39 -12.11 -30.48
CA ALA A 23 -22.64 -12.47 -29.28
C ALA A 23 -23.64 -12.63 -28.14
N GLY A 24 -23.83 -13.87 -27.70
CA GLY A 24 -24.65 -14.17 -26.52
C GLY A 24 -24.18 -13.32 -25.32
N PRO A 25 -25.02 -13.16 -24.29
CA PRO A 25 -24.71 -12.30 -23.16
C PRO A 25 -23.33 -12.71 -22.62
N VAL A 26 -22.36 -11.77 -22.73
CA VAL A 26 -21.06 -11.91 -22.12
C VAL A 26 -21.31 -12.11 -20.64
N ALA A 27 -21.09 -13.33 -20.15
CA ALA A 27 -21.22 -13.65 -18.74
C ALA A 27 -20.38 -12.62 -18.00
N GLN A 28 -21.05 -11.75 -17.24
CA GLN A 28 -20.37 -10.76 -16.38
C GLN A 28 -19.52 -11.55 -15.41
N ARG A 29 -18.24 -11.68 -15.74
CA ARG A 29 -17.24 -12.23 -14.82
C ARG A 29 -17.25 -11.32 -13.60
N THR A 30 -17.72 -11.86 -12.47
CA THR A 30 -17.55 -11.19 -11.16
C THR A 30 -16.09 -10.76 -11.07
N PRO A 31 -15.79 -9.49 -10.87
CA PRO A 31 -14.42 -9.02 -10.85
C PRO A 31 -13.69 -9.68 -9.68
N VAL A 32 -12.86 -10.68 -9.96
CA VAL A 32 -11.89 -11.19 -9.00
C VAL A 32 -11.03 -10.00 -8.62
N PRO A 33 -10.87 -9.70 -7.32
CA PRO A 33 -10.03 -8.57 -6.92
C PRO A 33 -8.66 -8.74 -7.55
N SER A 34 -8.19 -7.74 -8.28
CA SER A 34 -6.87 -7.80 -8.90
C SER A 34 -5.84 -8.01 -7.79
N LEU A 35 -4.75 -8.75 -8.09
CA LEU A 35 -3.67 -9.00 -7.14
C LEU A 35 -3.16 -7.69 -6.51
N GLU A 36 -3.19 -6.61 -7.28
CA GLU A 36 -2.87 -5.25 -6.81
C GLU A 36 -3.80 -4.80 -5.67
N ARG A 37 -5.11 -4.97 -5.81
CA ARG A 37 -6.09 -4.60 -4.76
C ARG A 37 -5.89 -5.42 -3.50
N LEU A 38 -5.64 -6.71 -3.63
CA LEU A 38 -5.35 -7.59 -2.51
C LEU A 38 -4.04 -7.17 -1.82
N GLY A 39 -3.00 -6.85 -2.59
CA GLY A 39 -1.72 -6.37 -2.07
C GLY A 39 -1.87 -5.05 -1.30
N VAL A 40 -2.64 -4.10 -1.82
CA VAL A 40 -2.94 -2.83 -1.14
C VAL A 40 -3.68 -3.05 0.18
N LEU A 41 -4.71 -3.89 0.18
CA LEU A 41 -5.47 -4.21 1.39
C LEU A 41 -4.59 -4.91 2.43
N TYR A 42 -3.83 -5.92 1.99
CA TYR A 42 -2.91 -6.64 2.88
C TYR A 42 -1.88 -5.70 3.50
N ALA A 43 -1.21 -4.86 2.69
CA ALA A 43 -0.22 -3.90 3.18
C ALA A 43 -0.82 -2.91 4.20
N ARG A 44 -2.02 -2.41 3.96
CA ARG A 44 -2.72 -1.53 4.89
C ARG A 44 -2.98 -2.19 6.23
N PHE A 45 -3.58 -3.39 6.21
CA PHE A 45 -3.89 -4.10 7.45
C PHE A 45 -2.63 -4.55 8.17
N ALA A 46 -1.60 -5.03 7.46
CA ALA A 46 -0.34 -5.44 8.06
C ALA A 46 0.38 -4.28 8.76
N LEU A 47 0.52 -3.14 8.09
CA LEU A 47 1.13 -1.93 8.68
C LEU A 47 0.29 -1.38 9.82
N GLY A 48 -1.03 -1.29 9.65
CA GLY A 48 -1.94 -0.83 10.71
C GLY A 48 -1.91 -1.71 11.93
N ALA A 49 -1.96 -3.03 11.76
CA ALA A 49 -1.85 -4.01 12.85
C ALA A 49 -0.49 -3.93 13.55
N ALA A 50 0.61 -3.76 12.81
CA ALA A 50 1.94 -3.60 13.39
C ALA A 50 2.02 -2.38 14.31
N PHE A 51 1.54 -1.21 13.86
CA PHE A 51 1.49 -0.01 14.70
C PHE A 51 0.60 -0.19 15.93
N LEU A 52 -0.61 -0.68 15.76
CA LEU A 52 -1.53 -0.89 16.89
C LEU A 52 -1.00 -1.93 17.87
N SER A 53 -0.36 -2.99 17.39
CA SER A 53 0.30 -4.00 18.21
C SER A 53 1.46 -3.42 19.02
N ALA A 54 2.28 -2.53 18.41
CA ALA A 54 3.36 -1.84 19.11
C ALA A 54 2.83 -0.97 20.25
N VAL A 55 1.76 -0.20 20.00
CA VAL A 55 1.08 0.58 21.04
C VAL A 55 0.52 -0.33 22.12
N ALA A 56 -0.19 -1.41 21.76
CA ALA A 56 -0.77 -2.37 22.70
C ALA A 56 0.30 -2.99 23.62
N SER A 57 1.48 -3.30 23.08
CA SER A 57 2.62 -3.82 23.84
C SER A 57 3.10 -2.87 24.93
N ARG A 58 3.11 -1.56 24.65
CA ARG A 58 3.54 -0.53 25.61
C ARG A 58 2.64 -0.43 26.82
N PHE A 59 1.37 -0.77 26.65
CA PHE A 59 0.38 -0.75 27.73
C PHE A 59 0.08 -2.14 28.33
N GLY A 60 0.85 -3.16 27.95
CA GLY A 60 0.76 -4.49 28.53
C GLY A 60 -0.42 -5.35 28.07
N VAL A 61 -1.08 -4.99 26.96
CA VAL A 61 -2.23 -5.72 26.41
C VAL A 61 -1.88 -7.20 26.16
N TRP A 62 -0.74 -7.46 25.53
CA TRP A 62 -0.30 -8.82 25.19
C TRP A 62 0.12 -9.69 26.37
N THR A 63 0.37 -9.08 27.54
CA THR A 63 0.84 -9.80 28.74
C THR A 63 -0.23 -9.91 29.81
N GLY A 64 -1.44 -9.41 29.56
CA GLY A 64 -2.55 -9.40 30.53
C GLY A 64 -2.38 -8.44 31.71
N ASN A 65 -1.25 -7.71 31.78
CA ASN A 65 -0.95 -6.74 32.83
C ASN A 65 -1.09 -5.32 32.30
N LEU A 66 -2.31 -4.87 32.16
CA LEU A 66 -2.62 -3.52 31.68
C LEU A 66 -2.14 -2.45 32.67
N GLY A 67 -1.43 -1.45 32.19
CA GLY A 67 -1.04 -0.31 33.02
C GLY A 67 0.01 0.60 32.40
N LEU A 68 0.02 1.85 32.87
CA LEU A 68 0.98 2.88 32.44
C LEU A 68 2.41 2.57 32.92
N GLY A 69 2.60 1.78 33.99
CA GLY A 69 3.92 1.41 34.49
C GLY A 69 4.80 0.63 33.50
N ARG A 70 4.21 0.05 32.46
CA ARG A 70 4.97 -0.55 31.35
C ARG A 70 5.45 0.45 30.31
N PHE A 71 4.81 1.62 30.25
CA PHE A 71 5.23 2.70 29.36
C PHE A 71 6.63 3.22 29.68
N ASP A 72 7.05 3.15 30.96
CA ASP A 72 8.40 3.52 31.37
C ASP A 72 9.48 2.67 30.70
N ASN A 73 9.19 1.41 30.38
CA ASN A 73 10.11 0.56 29.60
C ASN A 73 10.28 1.11 28.17
N PHE A 74 9.18 1.61 27.59
CA PHE A 74 9.25 2.21 26.28
C PHE A 74 9.96 3.57 26.31
N VAL A 75 9.81 4.36 27.36
CA VAL A 75 10.58 5.60 27.56
C VAL A 75 12.07 5.30 27.63
N ARG A 76 12.48 4.26 28.38
CA ARG A 76 13.89 3.82 28.43
C ARG A 76 14.42 3.38 27.07
N TYR A 77 13.66 2.53 26.36
CA TYR A 77 14.01 2.13 25.00
C TYR A 77 14.10 3.31 24.05
N THR A 78 13.20 4.28 24.18
CA THR A 78 13.26 5.54 23.40
C THR A 78 14.55 6.32 23.68
N ALA A 79 15.03 6.34 24.93
CA ALA A 79 16.33 6.94 25.27
C ALA A 79 17.50 6.21 24.62
N GLU A 80 17.47 4.87 24.60
CA GLU A 80 18.51 4.06 23.96
C GLU A 80 18.61 4.29 22.45
N VAL A 81 17.45 4.31 21.75
CA VAL A 81 17.43 4.52 20.29
C VAL A 81 17.58 5.98 19.87
N ASN A 82 17.52 6.92 20.81
CA ASN A 82 17.72 8.34 20.57
C ASN A 82 18.83 8.89 21.50
N ALA A 83 19.92 8.15 21.68
CA ALA A 83 20.99 8.52 22.59
C ALA A 83 21.68 9.87 22.25
N PHE A 84 21.45 10.40 21.06
CA PHE A 84 21.91 11.71 20.61
C PHE A 84 20.99 12.85 21.05
N MET A 85 19.81 12.56 21.63
CA MET A 85 18.85 13.57 22.08
C MET A 85 19.01 13.88 23.56
N PRO A 86 18.69 15.12 24.00
CA PRO A 86 18.71 15.45 25.41
C PRO A 86 17.67 14.65 26.19
N ALA A 87 18.01 14.19 27.40
CA ALA A 87 17.18 13.33 28.23
C ALA A 87 15.78 13.94 28.51
N SER A 88 15.69 15.28 28.60
CA SER A 88 14.43 15.98 28.80
C SER A 88 13.43 15.85 27.63
N ALA A 89 13.92 15.56 26.41
CA ALA A 89 13.06 15.38 25.23
C ALA A 89 12.50 13.95 25.12
N ILE A 90 13.10 12.97 25.81
CA ILE A 90 12.76 11.55 25.65
C ILE A 90 11.30 11.22 26.00
N PRO A 91 10.74 11.69 27.13
CA PRO A 91 9.33 11.41 27.44
C PRO A 91 8.37 11.98 26.39
N PHE A 92 8.65 13.19 25.90
CA PHE A 92 7.86 13.79 24.83
C PHE A 92 7.94 12.97 23.54
N LEU A 93 9.14 12.52 23.14
CA LEU A 93 9.33 11.67 21.95
C LEU A 93 8.58 10.35 22.08
N ALA A 94 8.61 9.71 23.26
CA ALA A 94 7.90 8.45 23.50
C ALA A 94 6.38 8.61 23.35
N TRP A 95 5.81 9.68 23.92
CA TRP A 95 4.38 9.97 23.77
C TRP A 95 4.01 10.37 22.33
N ALA A 96 4.82 11.20 21.69
CA ALA A 96 4.60 11.62 20.30
C ALA A 96 4.64 10.43 19.34
N ALA A 97 5.62 9.52 19.49
CA ALA A 97 5.70 8.28 18.73
C ALA A 97 4.47 7.41 18.95
N THR A 98 4.05 7.22 20.19
CA THR A 98 2.87 6.41 20.54
C THR A 98 1.59 6.99 19.95
N ALA A 99 1.39 8.30 20.04
CA ALA A 99 0.24 8.96 19.44
C ALA A 99 0.26 8.86 17.91
N ALA A 100 1.42 9.07 17.27
CA ALA A 100 1.57 8.95 15.82
C ALA A 100 1.26 7.51 15.35
N GLU A 101 1.79 6.50 15.99
CA GLU A 101 1.52 5.10 15.67
C GLU A 101 0.04 4.73 15.87
N LEU A 102 -0.58 5.19 16.96
CA LEU A 102 -2.00 4.95 17.20
C LEU A 102 -2.86 5.56 16.10
N LEU A 103 -2.63 6.84 15.77
CA LEU A 103 -3.39 7.55 14.75
C LEU A 103 -3.16 6.99 13.35
N LEU A 104 -1.91 6.74 12.97
CA LEU A 104 -1.57 6.17 11.66
C LEU A 104 -2.07 4.73 11.54
N GLY A 105 -1.92 3.92 12.58
CA GLY A 105 -2.40 2.55 12.61
C GLY A 105 -3.92 2.46 12.45
N ALA A 106 -4.66 3.24 13.24
CA ALA A 106 -6.11 3.33 13.13
C ALA A 106 -6.56 3.85 11.75
N ALA A 107 -5.93 4.90 11.24
CA ALA A 107 -6.24 5.47 9.93
C ALA A 107 -5.93 4.50 8.78
N LEU A 108 -4.87 3.69 8.84
CA LEU A 108 -4.57 2.62 7.88
C LEU A 108 -5.68 1.57 7.87
N VAL A 109 -6.08 1.08 9.04
CA VAL A 109 -7.13 0.05 9.15
C VAL A 109 -8.46 0.59 8.63
N LEU A 110 -8.86 1.80 9.05
CA LEU A 110 -10.10 2.45 8.62
C LEU A 110 -10.06 2.93 7.15
N GLY A 111 -8.88 3.01 6.53
CA GLY A 111 -8.74 3.48 5.16
C GLY A 111 -8.91 4.97 4.96
N LEU A 112 -8.65 5.76 6.00
CA LEU A 112 -8.75 7.21 5.94
C LEU A 112 -7.56 7.79 5.17
N TRP A 113 -7.82 8.74 4.27
CA TRP A 113 -6.78 9.43 3.46
C TRP A 113 -5.59 8.55 3.04
N PRO A 114 -5.83 7.46 2.28
CA PRO A 114 -4.89 6.34 2.16
C PRO A 114 -3.47 6.77 1.77
N ARG A 115 -3.34 7.73 0.85
CA ARG A 115 -2.03 8.23 0.42
C ARG A 115 -1.31 9.03 1.50
N ARG A 116 -2.02 9.95 2.19
CA ARG A 116 -1.39 10.81 3.21
C ARG A 116 -0.95 9.99 4.41
N VAL A 117 -1.79 9.07 4.83
CA VAL A 117 -1.52 8.16 5.95
C VAL A 117 -0.37 7.23 5.62
N ALA A 118 -0.34 6.64 4.42
CA ALA A 118 0.78 5.80 3.99
C ALA A 118 2.11 6.57 3.91
N LEU A 119 2.10 7.83 3.43
CA LEU A 119 3.30 8.69 3.45
C LEU A 119 3.75 9.02 4.88
N GLY A 120 2.81 9.36 5.78
CA GLY A 120 3.12 9.58 7.19
C GLY A 120 3.71 8.34 7.86
N SER A 121 3.17 7.16 7.57
CA SER A 121 3.69 5.88 8.06
C SER A 121 5.10 5.59 7.56
N ALA A 122 5.35 5.83 6.27
CA ALA A 122 6.69 5.67 5.69
C ALA A 122 7.71 6.60 6.35
N LEU A 123 7.34 7.87 6.56
CA LEU A 123 8.21 8.85 7.22
C LEU A 123 8.50 8.45 8.67
N LEU A 124 7.47 8.09 9.44
CA LEU A 124 7.63 7.67 10.84
C LEU A 124 8.56 6.46 10.95
N LEU A 125 8.37 5.44 10.12
CA LEU A 125 9.24 4.25 10.08
C LEU A 125 10.67 4.59 9.65
N ALA A 126 10.83 5.47 8.65
CA ALA A 126 12.17 5.93 8.24
C ALA A 126 12.89 6.64 9.38
N MET A 127 12.19 7.50 10.13
CA MET A 127 12.73 8.18 11.31
C MET A 127 13.15 7.17 12.39
N PHE A 128 12.32 6.18 12.68
CA PHE A 128 12.67 5.13 13.64
C PHE A 128 13.90 4.33 13.19
N GLY A 129 13.92 3.87 11.94
CA GLY A 129 15.05 3.14 11.40
C GLY A 129 16.35 3.96 11.44
N THR A 130 16.27 5.25 11.14
CA THR A 130 17.43 6.16 11.19
C THR A 130 17.92 6.37 12.61
N ALA A 131 17.03 6.61 13.57
CA ALA A 131 17.39 6.76 14.99
C ALA A 131 18.07 5.48 15.53
N MET A 132 17.51 4.31 15.24
CA MET A 132 18.11 3.02 15.58
C MET A 132 19.49 2.84 14.92
N ALA A 133 19.63 3.19 13.63
CA ALA A 133 20.89 3.06 12.93
C ALA A 133 21.99 3.94 13.53
N ILE A 134 21.67 5.15 13.94
CA ILE A 134 22.60 6.10 14.57
C ILE A 134 23.03 5.62 15.97
N SER A 135 22.07 5.17 16.79
CA SER A 135 22.33 4.87 18.21
C SER A 135 22.77 3.43 18.46
N GLN A 136 22.28 2.46 17.67
CA GLN A 136 22.52 1.02 17.88
C GLN A 136 23.27 0.36 16.72
N GLY A 137 23.61 1.11 15.68
CA GLY A 137 24.21 0.61 14.45
C GLY A 137 23.18 0.07 13.45
N LEU A 138 23.60 -0.01 12.19
CA LEU A 138 22.74 -0.34 11.05
C LEU A 138 22.09 -1.72 11.15
N LYS A 139 22.71 -2.65 11.87
CA LYS A 139 22.18 -4.02 12.04
C LYS A 139 20.80 -4.01 12.72
N SER A 140 20.60 -3.16 13.72
CA SER A 140 19.36 -3.10 14.49
C SER A 140 18.11 -2.84 13.62
N PRO A 141 18.01 -1.74 12.83
CA PRO A 141 16.83 -1.51 12.01
C PRO A 141 16.68 -2.52 10.86
N LEU A 142 17.75 -3.20 10.44
CA LEU A 142 17.66 -4.27 9.44
C LEU A 142 17.05 -5.54 10.04
N ASP A 143 17.46 -5.95 11.24
CA ASP A 143 16.91 -7.12 11.93
C ASP A 143 15.41 -6.96 12.21
N TYR A 144 14.97 -5.76 12.54
CA TYR A 144 13.55 -5.43 12.76
C TYR A 144 12.79 -5.07 11.47
N SER A 145 13.44 -5.13 10.31
CA SER A 145 12.84 -4.84 8.99
C SER A 145 12.17 -3.46 8.89
N VAL A 146 12.62 -2.47 9.67
CA VAL A 146 11.98 -1.15 9.76
C VAL A 146 12.03 -0.42 8.42
N PHE A 147 13.15 -0.49 7.70
CA PHE A 147 13.26 0.12 6.36
C PHE A 147 12.41 -0.60 5.31
N SER A 148 12.24 -1.93 5.42
CA SER A 148 11.35 -2.69 4.55
C SER A 148 9.90 -2.29 4.77
N ALA A 149 9.47 -2.11 6.03
CA ALA A 149 8.14 -1.61 6.36
C ALA A 149 7.92 -0.17 5.84
N SER A 150 8.93 0.71 5.96
CA SER A 150 8.90 2.07 5.40
C SER A 150 8.74 2.04 3.88
N ALA A 151 9.50 1.18 3.18
CA ALA A 151 9.38 1.00 1.74
C ALA A 151 8.00 0.46 1.33
N GLY A 152 7.46 -0.49 2.08
CA GLY A 152 6.10 -1.00 1.89
C GLY A 152 5.03 0.10 2.02
N ALA A 153 5.19 0.99 3.00
CA ALA A 153 4.30 2.14 3.16
C ALA A 153 4.42 3.14 2.00
N LEU A 154 5.62 3.38 1.45
CA LEU A 154 5.81 4.21 0.25
C LEU A 154 5.14 3.60 -0.99
N LEU A 155 5.28 2.28 -1.18
CA LEU A 155 4.60 1.57 -2.27
C LEU A 155 3.08 1.67 -2.13
N LEU A 156 2.56 1.53 -0.91
CA LEU A 156 1.14 1.72 -0.62
C LEU A 156 0.67 3.14 -0.99
N ALA A 157 1.46 4.16 -0.68
CA ALA A 157 1.16 5.56 -1.04
C ALA A 157 1.14 5.78 -2.55
N SER A 158 2.02 5.11 -3.31
CA SER A 158 2.09 5.20 -4.77
C SER A 158 0.91 4.49 -5.44
N ALA A 159 0.54 3.29 -4.99
CA ALA A 159 -0.62 2.55 -5.46
C ALA A 159 -1.93 3.32 -5.25
N SER A 160 -2.06 3.99 -4.09
CA SER A 160 -3.22 4.84 -3.78
C SER A 160 -3.35 6.06 -4.70
N ARG A 161 -2.25 6.51 -5.32
CA ARG A 161 -2.25 7.60 -6.32
C ARG A 161 -2.78 7.12 -7.67
N ALA A 162 -2.43 5.90 -8.08
CA ALA A 162 -2.84 5.32 -9.35
C ALA A 162 -4.36 5.10 -9.41
N ALA A 163 -4.95 4.65 -8.29
CA ALA A 163 -6.39 4.42 -8.18
C ALA A 163 -7.26 5.69 -8.26
N GLY A 164 -6.70 6.86 -7.99
CA GLY A 164 -7.43 8.15 -8.01
C GLY A 164 -7.35 8.92 -9.34
N LYS A 165 -6.63 8.40 -10.36
CA LYS A 165 -6.49 9.08 -11.64
C LYS A 165 -7.59 8.61 -12.60
N PRO A 166 -8.46 9.51 -13.11
CA PRO A 166 -9.46 9.13 -14.12
C PRO A 166 -8.75 8.61 -15.39
N PRO A 167 -9.39 7.68 -16.13
CA PRO A 167 -8.82 7.17 -17.38
C PRO A 167 -8.56 8.32 -18.36
N SER A 168 -7.35 8.40 -18.89
CA SER A 168 -6.87 9.50 -19.75
C SER A 168 -7.45 9.50 -21.17
N ASN A 169 -8.42 8.63 -21.48
CA ASN A 169 -8.99 8.41 -22.80
C ASN A 169 -10.44 8.87 -22.92
N ALA A 170 -10.79 10.05 -22.43
CA ALA A 170 -11.99 10.71 -22.92
C ALA A 170 -11.65 11.34 -24.29
N PRO A 171 -12.28 10.95 -25.43
CA PRO A 171 -12.10 11.63 -26.70
C PRO A 171 -12.56 13.08 -26.50
N ARG A 172 -11.66 14.02 -26.81
CA ARG A 172 -12.00 15.43 -26.88
C ARG A 172 -12.87 15.60 -28.13
N GLY A 173 -14.17 15.72 -27.93
CA GLY A 173 -15.10 16.14 -28.95
C GLY A 173 -14.92 17.63 -29.34
#